data_e342393e43d3ad2f4719b692d8dd9c3a
#
_entry.id   e342393e43d3ad2f4719b692d8dd9c3a
#
_cell.length_a   1.000
_cell.length_b   1.000
_cell.length_c   1.000
_cell.angle_alpha   90.00
_cell.angle_beta   90.00
_cell.angle_gamma   90.00
#
_symmetry.space_group_name_H-M   'P 1'
#
loop_
_entity.id
_entity.type
_entity.pdbx_description
1 polymer ?
#
loop_
_entity_poly.entity_id
_entity_poly.type
_entity_poly.pdbx_seq_one_letter_code
_entity_poly.pdbx_strand_id
1 'polypeptide(L)'
;MTQTLVLVGTAKGLFLLRSDDGRGRFEVEGPVLAGEEVYATCIDGRGATRLFAGSVSMHWGPVVRRSDDLGATWTEQDEASIAFPSDTGASLNRIWQLTPGGPDEPDVMYAGVEPAALFRSDDGGHRFELVRPLWDHPHRPEWNPGGGGLCLHTVLVHPTDPDRLLIAISAAGVYLSDDGGGSWRASNTGIVVTFLPGSPSPEFGQCVHKVARDAADPERLYLQHHDGIYRSDDGGGTWVPMASIGGVDFGFPVVAHPSRPDTAYLLPLEGAEYRCTPDGRCTGWRTTDAGAGWTPLTDGLPQEDAHLTILRDGFTTDGDDPAGLYFGTRSGEVYGSVDDGDSWRLLASHLPPVLSVRAAPVGTG
;
A
#
# COMPACT_ATOMS: atom_id res chain seq x y z
N MET A 1 2.10 -28.24 -0.67
CA MET A 1 0.76 -27.63 -0.68
C MET A 1 0.96 -26.12 -0.57
N THR A 2 0.08 -25.34 -1.13
CA THR A 2 0.16 -23.88 -1.11
C THR A 2 -0.98 -23.36 -0.24
N GLN A 3 -0.71 -22.44 0.66
CA GLN A 3 -1.73 -21.76 1.46
C GLN A 3 -1.63 -20.25 1.21
N THR A 4 -2.70 -19.52 1.39
CA THR A 4 -2.65 -18.06 1.40
C THR A 4 -2.32 -17.58 2.80
N LEU A 5 -1.28 -16.77 2.90
CA LEU A 5 -0.91 -16.04 4.11
C LEU A 5 -1.37 -14.59 3.98
N VAL A 6 -2.11 -14.10 4.97
CA VAL A 6 -2.50 -12.70 5.09
C VAL A 6 -1.84 -12.10 6.33
N LEU A 7 -0.99 -11.11 6.13
CA LEU A 7 -0.41 -10.29 7.19
C LEU A 7 -1.33 -9.12 7.49
N VAL A 8 -1.73 -8.97 8.74
CA VAL A 8 -2.62 -7.90 9.21
C VAL A 8 -1.89 -7.07 10.26
N GLY A 9 -1.31 -5.95 9.81
CA GLY A 9 -0.67 -4.98 10.69
C GLY A 9 -1.72 -4.14 11.40
N THR A 10 -1.62 -4.05 12.71
CA THR A 10 -2.57 -3.32 13.55
C THR A 10 -1.89 -2.28 14.44
N ALA A 11 -2.68 -1.48 15.14
CA ALA A 11 -2.19 -0.52 16.13
C ALA A 11 -1.61 -1.20 17.40
N LYS A 12 -1.65 -2.53 17.52
CA LYS A 12 -1.21 -3.27 18.72
C LYS A 12 -0.52 -4.61 18.42
N GLY A 13 0.06 -4.75 17.24
CA GLY A 13 0.79 -5.93 16.82
C GLY A 13 0.43 -6.39 15.42
N LEU A 14 1.07 -7.46 15.01
CA LEU A 14 0.84 -8.14 13.72
C LEU A 14 0.06 -9.42 13.95
N PHE A 15 -0.96 -9.66 13.13
CA PHE A 15 -1.69 -10.92 13.07
C PHE A 15 -1.41 -11.60 11.73
N LEU A 16 -1.39 -12.93 11.75
CA LEU A 16 -1.22 -13.78 10.58
C LEU A 16 -2.49 -14.60 10.39
N LEU A 17 -3.12 -14.48 9.22
CA LEU A 17 -4.25 -15.33 8.86
C LEU A 17 -3.75 -16.34 7.84
N ARG A 18 -3.89 -17.63 8.15
CA ARG A 18 -3.46 -18.72 7.28
C ARG A 18 -4.66 -19.46 6.74
N SER A 19 -4.75 -19.61 5.42
CA SER A 19 -5.82 -20.34 4.78
C SER A 19 -5.60 -21.86 4.83
N ASP A 20 -6.70 -22.61 4.67
CA ASP A 20 -6.64 -23.98 4.15
C ASP A 20 -6.27 -24.00 2.65
N ASP A 21 -6.07 -25.18 2.07
CA ASP A 21 -5.69 -25.36 0.65
C ASP A 21 -6.68 -24.72 -0.34
N GLY A 22 -7.94 -24.55 0.04
CA GLY A 22 -9.01 -24.00 -0.80
C GLY A 22 -9.35 -22.55 -0.51
N ARG A 23 -8.60 -21.87 0.35
CA ARG A 23 -8.91 -20.53 0.85
C ARG A 23 -10.33 -20.45 1.49
N GLY A 24 -10.88 -21.62 1.89
CA GLY A 24 -12.22 -21.75 2.43
C GLY A 24 -12.31 -21.33 3.89
N ARG A 25 -11.24 -21.46 4.65
CA ARG A 25 -11.15 -21.14 6.07
C ARG A 25 -9.82 -20.52 6.38
N PHE A 26 -9.82 -19.56 7.30
CA PHE A 26 -8.60 -18.91 7.81
C PHE A 26 -8.47 -19.15 9.31
N GLU A 27 -7.27 -19.49 9.75
CA GLU A 27 -6.88 -19.50 11.15
C GLU A 27 -6.16 -18.21 11.48
N VAL A 28 -6.47 -17.60 12.63
CA VAL A 28 -5.90 -16.32 13.07
C VAL A 28 -4.86 -16.60 14.14
N GLU A 29 -3.62 -16.21 13.88
CA GLU A 29 -2.48 -16.30 14.79
C GLU A 29 -2.05 -14.90 15.24
N GLY A 30 -1.58 -14.78 16.48
CA GLY A 30 -1.06 -13.49 16.97
C GLY A 30 -1.75 -12.98 18.23
N PRO A 31 -1.45 -11.73 18.67
CA PRO A 31 -0.53 -10.84 18.00
C PRO A 31 0.95 -11.24 18.18
N VAL A 32 1.71 -11.27 17.11
CA VAL A 32 3.16 -11.15 17.17
C VAL A 32 3.53 -9.66 17.22
N LEU A 33 4.74 -9.29 17.66
CA LEU A 33 5.14 -7.90 17.87
C LEU A 33 4.13 -7.14 18.77
N ALA A 34 3.67 -7.79 19.83
CA ALA A 34 2.58 -7.32 20.69
C ALA A 34 2.88 -5.93 21.27
N GLY A 35 1.92 -5.00 21.09
CA GLY A 35 2.02 -3.63 21.59
C GLY A 35 2.66 -2.64 20.61
N GLU A 36 3.28 -3.10 19.51
CA GLU A 36 3.84 -2.24 18.46
C GLU A 36 2.77 -1.86 17.43
N GLU A 37 2.83 -0.64 16.89
CA GLU A 37 2.03 -0.25 15.73
C GLU A 37 2.70 -0.79 14.46
N VAL A 38 1.98 -1.54 13.60
CA VAL A 38 2.50 -2.11 12.36
C VAL A 38 1.85 -1.44 11.16
N TYR A 39 2.49 -0.42 10.59
CA TYR A 39 1.98 0.37 9.47
C TYR A 39 2.29 -0.21 8.10
N ALA A 40 3.38 -0.96 7.96
CA ALA A 40 3.79 -1.57 6.70
C ALA A 40 4.03 -3.06 6.88
N THR A 41 3.54 -3.86 5.95
CA THR A 41 3.81 -5.30 5.87
C THR A 41 4.21 -5.66 4.45
N CYS A 42 5.08 -6.66 4.29
CA CYS A 42 5.52 -7.15 2.98
C CYS A 42 5.73 -8.66 3.04
N ILE A 43 5.32 -9.35 1.99
CA ILE A 43 5.63 -10.76 1.72
C ILE A 43 6.49 -10.77 0.46
N ASP A 44 7.75 -11.14 0.59
CA ASP A 44 8.69 -11.22 -0.52
C ASP A 44 8.90 -12.69 -0.90
N GLY A 45 8.39 -13.08 -2.07
CA GLY A 45 8.47 -14.43 -2.61
C GLY A 45 9.52 -14.62 -3.71
N ARG A 46 10.46 -13.66 -3.92
CA ARG A 46 11.48 -13.73 -5.00
C ARG A 46 12.56 -14.82 -4.80
N GLY A 47 12.50 -15.54 -3.74
CA GLY A 47 13.41 -16.65 -3.39
C GLY A 47 12.77 -17.47 -2.28
N ALA A 48 13.51 -17.77 -1.21
CA ALA A 48 12.88 -18.22 0.02
C ALA A 48 11.97 -17.10 0.55
N THR A 49 10.73 -17.45 0.89
CA THR A 49 9.75 -16.45 1.36
C THR A 49 10.25 -15.73 2.60
N ARG A 50 10.27 -14.40 2.52
CA ARG A 50 10.62 -13.50 3.61
C ARG A 50 9.42 -12.63 3.97
N LEU A 51 9.17 -12.44 5.24
CA LEU A 51 8.14 -11.53 5.72
C LEU A 51 8.80 -10.31 6.35
N PHE A 52 8.22 -9.15 6.11
CA PHE A 52 8.68 -7.90 6.71
C PHE A 52 7.53 -7.15 7.36
N ALA A 53 7.84 -6.48 8.47
CA ALA A 53 6.95 -5.57 9.15
C ALA A 53 7.68 -4.27 9.54
N GLY A 54 7.14 -3.14 9.10
CA GLY A 54 7.55 -1.82 9.58
C GLY A 54 6.74 -1.49 10.82
N SER A 55 7.36 -1.59 11.99
CA SER A 55 6.69 -1.41 13.27
C SER A 55 7.23 -0.20 14.04
N VAL A 56 6.42 0.31 14.98
CA VAL A 56 6.82 1.38 15.90
C VAL A 56 6.75 0.85 17.33
N SER A 57 7.91 0.65 17.92
CA SER A 57 8.05 0.26 19.31
C SER A 57 8.07 1.49 20.21
N MET A 58 7.44 1.42 21.40
CA MET A 58 7.50 2.48 22.41
C MET A 58 8.92 2.73 22.93
N HIS A 59 9.80 1.73 22.86
CA HIS A 59 11.16 1.80 23.42
C HIS A 59 12.21 2.15 22.35
N TRP A 60 12.05 1.60 21.13
CA TRP A 60 13.07 1.68 20.08
C TRP A 60 12.67 2.59 18.93
N GLY A 61 11.42 3.08 18.92
CA GLY A 61 10.87 3.82 17.79
C GLY A 61 10.57 2.95 16.58
N PRO A 62 10.61 3.52 15.36
CA PRO A 62 10.35 2.77 14.12
C PRO A 62 11.48 1.82 13.77
N VAL A 63 11.11 0.56 13.46
CA VAL A 63 12.05 -0.51 13.10
C VAL A 63 11.47 -1.38 11.97
N VAL A 64 12.36 -1.99 11.16
CA VAL A 64 11.98 -3.06 10.23
C VAL A 64 12.23 -4.39 10.91
N ARG A 65 11.20 -5.22 11.02
CA ARG A 65 11.27 -6.60 11.48
C ARG A 65 11.25 -7.54 10.29
N ARG A 66 12.01 -8.62 10.35
CA ARG A 66 12.08 -9.64 9.31
C ARG A 66 11.86 -11.03 9.91
N SER A 67 11.19 -11.89 9.16
CA SER A 67 11.02 -13.31 9.42
C SER A 67 11.39 -14.12 8.19
N ASP A 68 12.18 -15.17 8.36
CA ASP A 68 12.60 -16.10 7.30
C ASP A 68 11.94 -17.50 7.47
N ASP A 69 11.00 -17.62 8.40
CA ASP A 69 10.32 -18.86 8.78
C ASP A 69 8.79 -18.71 8.81
N LEU A 70 8.28 -17.90 7.86
CA LEU A 70 6.85 -17.63 7.69
C LEU A 70 6.16 -17.05 8.95
N GLY A 71 6.90 -16.29 9.76
CA GLY A 71 6.35 -15.57 10.91
C GLY A 71 6.46 -16.32 12.23
N ALA A 72 7.10 -17.51 12.27
CA ALA A 72 7.32 -18.22 13.50
C ALA A 72 8.31 -17.49 14.44
N THR A 73 9.35 -16.88 13.85
CA THR A 73 10.27 -15.99 14.58
C THR A 73 10.49 -14.68 13.83
N TRP A 74 10.78 -13.62 14.57
CA TRP A 74 11.05 -12.28 14.02
C TRP A 74 12.38 -11.76 14.56
N THR A 75 13.11 -11.04 13.71
CA THR A 75 14.37 -10.43 14.12
C THR A 75 14.17 -9.51 15.30
N GLU A 76 14.96 -9.70 16.35
CA GLU A 76 15.17 -8.71 17.40
C GLU A 76 16.20 -7.70 16.91
N GLN A 77 16.07 -6.44 17.27
CA GLN A 77 17.00 -5.42 16.83
C GLN A 77 17.84 -4.91 17.99
N ASP A 78 19.13 -5.14 17.87
CA ASP A 78 20.14 -4.51 18.72
C ASP A 78 20.55 -3.13 18.16
N GLU A 79 20.35 -2.90 16.85
CA GLU A 79 20.64 -1.63 16.15
C GLU A 79 19.52 -1.25 15.19
N ALA A 80 19.31 0.06 14.98
CA ALA A 80 18.33 0.54 14.02
C ALA A 80 18.73 0.15 12.59
N SER A 81 17.93 -0.71 11.95
CA SER A 81 18.11 -1.11 10.54
C SER A 81 17.89 0.04 9.56
N ILE A 82 17.17 1.07 9.99
CA ILE A 82 16.81 2.23 9.20
C ILE A 82 16.85 3.49 10.09
N ALA A 83 17.63 4.47 9.68
CA ALA A 83 17.73 5.74 10.39
C ALA A 83 18.15 6.86 9.43
N PHE A 84 17.65 8.07 9.67
CA PHE A 84 18.16 9.24 8.95
C PHE A 84 19.61 9.53 9.35
N PRO A 85 20.49 9.82 8.37
CA PRO A 85 21.83 10.33 8.65
C PRO A 85 21.77 11.62 9.48
N SER A 86 22.74 11.81 10.39
CA SER A 86 22.75 12.91 11.36
C SER A 86 22.75 14.31 10.72
N ASP A 87 23.31 14.44 9.52
CA ASP A 87 23.36 15.69 8.77
C ASP A 87 22.01 16.14 8.21
N THR A 88 21.01 15.26 8.16
CA THR A 88 19.65 15.59 7.73
C THR A 88 18.86 16.36 8.79
N GLY A 89 19.23 16.23 10.06
CA GLY A 89 18.46 16.78 11.18
C GLY A 89 17.07 16.17 11.38
N ALA A 90 16.73 15.11 10.63
CA ALA A 90 15.43 14.44 10.67
C ALA A 90 15.47 13.21 11.60
N SER A 91 14.30 12.87 12.12
CA SER A 91 14.07 11.64 12.88
C SER A 91 12.99 10.81 12.19
N LEU A 92 13.16 9.49 12.18
CA LEU A 92 12.19 8.57 11.62
C LEU A 92 10.95 8.49 12.52
N ASN A 93 9.77 8.73 11.94
CA ASN A 93 8.50 8.64 12.67
C ASN A 93 7.77 7.32 12.40
N ARG A 94 7.76 6.87 11.13
CA ARG A 94 7.08 5.66 10.68
C ARG A 94 7.68 5.10 9.39
N ILE A 95 7.50 3.80 9.20
CA ILE A 95 7.71 3.10 7.94
C ILE A 95 6.32 2.89 7.33
N TRP A 96 6.07 3.48 6.16
CA TRP A 96 4.77 3.45 5.50
C TRP A 96 4.67 2.39 4.40
N GLN A 97 5.80 2.04 3.80
CA GLN A 97 5.84 1.09 2.70
C GLN A 97 7.13 0.26 2.79
N LEU A 98 7.02 -1.04 2.55
CA LEU A 98 8.13 -1.96 2.31
C LEU A 98 7.86 -2.65 0.97
N THR A 99 8.80 -2.54 0.04
CA THR A 99 8.64 -3.06 -1.32
C THR A 99 9.91 -3.78 -1.76
N PRO A 100 9.80 -5.00 -2.30
CA PRO A 100 10.90 -5.70 -2.94
C PRO A 100 11.43 -4.94 -4.16
N GLY A 101 12.72 -5.05 -4.46
CA GLY A 101 13.34 -4.61 -5.72
C GLY A 101 12.85 -5.40 -6.93
N GLY A 102 13.54 -5.30 -8.04
CA GLY A 102 13.24 -6.06 -9.25
C GLY A 102 13.31 -7.60 -9.06
N PRO A 103 12.72 -8.39 -9.98
CA PRO A 103 12.68 -9.85 -9.85
C PRO A 103 14.07 -10.49 -9.80
N ASP A 104 15.06 -9.89 -10.46
CA ASP A 104 16.44 -10.36 -10.53
C ASP A 104 17.34 -9.74 -9.44
N GLU A 105 16.77 -8.99 -8.50
CA GLU A 105 17.47 -8.28 -7.41
C GLU A 105 17.03 -8.82 -6.03
N PRO A 106 17.28 -10.09 -5.68
CA PRO A 106 16.70 -10.74 -4.51
C PRO A 106 17.00 -10.04 -3.17
N ASP A 107 18.09 -9.29 -3.10
CA ASP A 107 18.53 -8.61 -1.88
C ASP A 107 18.14 -7.12 -1.82
N VAL A 108 17.57 -6.57 -2.92
CA VAL A 108 17.12 -5.19 -2.92
C VAL A 108 15.74 -5.06 -2.30
N MET A 109 15.62 -4.13 -1.36
CA MET A 109 14.36 -3.73 -0.73
C MET A 109 14.28 -2.20 -0.66
N TYR A 110 13.07 -1.67 -0.74
CA TYR A 110 12.79 -0.25 -0.55
C TYR A 110 11.90 -0.02 0.67
N ALA A 111 12.14 1.08 1.38
CA ALA A 111 11.28 1.54 2.46
C ALA A 111 10.86 3.00 2.21
N GLY A 112 9.57 3.24 2.11
CA GLY A 112 8.97 4.56 2.14
C GLY A 112 8.61 4.96 3.56
N VAL A 113 8.98 6.16 3.99
CA VAL A 113 8.92 6.56 5.40
C VAL A 113 8.26 7.93 5.62
N GLU A 114 8.11 8.27 6.90
CA GLU A 114 7.74 9.60 7.41
C GLU A 114 8.83 10.11 8.36
N PRO A 115 9.32 11.37 8.22
CA PRO A 115 9.02 12.32 7.14
C PRO A 115 9.43 11.76 5.77
N ALA A 116 8.69 12.15 4.71
CA ALA A 116 8.80 11.54 3.40
C ALA A 116 10.24 11.42 2.91
N ALA A 117 10.69 10.20 2.77
CA ALA A 117 11.97 9.81 2.20
C ALA A 117 11.88 8.36 1.69
N LEU A 118 12.76 8.03 0.76
CA LEU A 118 12.98 6.68 0.29
C LEU A 118 14.29 6.17 0.87
N PHE A 119 14.26 4.96 1.38
CA PHE A 119 15.44 4.21 1.77
C PHE A 119 15.56 2.96 0.91
N ARG A 120 16.78 2.52 0.63
CA ARG A 120 17.11 1.30 -0.11
C ARG A 120 17.99 0.40 0.75
N SER A 121 17.75 -0.89 0.67
CA SER A 121 18.61 -1.97 1.18
C SER A 121 19.13 -2.77 0.02
N ASP A 122 20.40 -3.19 0.09
CA ASP A 122 21.07 -4.09 -0.85
C ASP A 122 21.51 -5.38 -0.16
N ASP A 123 21.03 -5.66 1.05
CA ASP A 123 21.42 -6.80 1.89
C ASP A 123 20.22 -7.63 2.40
N GLY A 124 19.12 -7.61 1.64
CA GLY A 124 17.90 -8.36 1.98
C GLY A 124 17.09 -7.75 3.11
N GLY A 125 17.18 -6.44 3.33
CA GLY A 125 16.40 -5.71 4.32
C GLY A 125 17.02 -5.70 5.73
N HIS A 126 18.29 -6.04 5.87
CA HIS A 126 18.99 -5.94 7.15
C HIS A 126 19.38 -4.51 7.47
N ARG A 127 19.83 -3.74 6.47
CA ARG A 127 20.18 -2.34 6.61
C ARG A 127 19.63 -1.53 5.44
N PHE A 128 19.14 -0.32 5.75
CA PHE A 128 18.59 0.60 4.76
C PHE A 128 19.38 1.91 4.75
N GLU A 129 19.69 2.39 3.57
CA GLU A 129 20.39 3.65 3.33
C GLU A 129 19.47 4.67 2.66
N LEU A 130 19.61 5.93 3.06
CA LEU A 130 18.82 7.04 2.51
C LEU A 130 19.13 7.28 1.03
N VAL A 131 18.11 7.28 0.19
CA VAL A 131 18.22 7.67 -1.23
C VAL A 131 18.35 9.21 -1.30
N ARG A 132 19.60 9.67 -1.25
CA ARG A 132 19.95 11.10 -1.19
C ARG A 132 19.36 11.93 -2.32
N PRO A 133 19.37 11.51 -3.61
CA PRO A 133 18.82 12.33 -4.70
C PRO A 133 17.36 12.72 -4.51
N LEU A 134 16.56 11.88 -3.85
CA LEU A 134 15.18 12.23 -3.50
C LEU A 134 15.12 13.15 -2.28
N TRP A 135 15.93 12.85 -1.26
CA TRP A 135 15.99 13.68 -0.04
C TRP A 135 16.42 15.11 -0.34
N ASP A 136 17.40 15.29 -1.22
CA ASP A 136 17.96 16.59 -1.61
C ASP A 136 17.22 17.22 -2.81
N HIS A 137 16.05 16.66 -3.21
CA HIS A 137 15.28 17.16 -4.34
C HIS A 137 14.85 18.63 -4.12
N PRO A 138 14.98 19.51 -5.16
CA PRO A 138 14.66 20.94 -5.04
C PRO A 138 13.23 21.24 -4.56
N HIS A 139 12.26 20.39 -4.86
CA HIS A 139 10.87 20.56 -4.42
C HIS A 139 10.66 20.26 -2.93
N ARG A 140 11.57 19.51 -2.29
CA ARG A 140 11.38 19.04 -0.91
C ARG A 140 11.03 20.13 0.11
N PRO A 141 11.65 21.32 0.10
CA PRO A 141 11.30 22.38 1.05
C PRO A 141 9.85 22.88 0.94
N GLU A 142 9.19 22.60 -0.19
CA GLU A 142 7.81 23.00 -0.48
C GLU A 142 6.80 21.85 -0.29
N TRP A 143 7.26 20.64 0.03
CA TRP A 143 6.35 19.54 0.34
C TRP A 143 5.61 19.80 1.65
N ASN A 144 4.30 19.65 1.61
CA ASN A 144 3.44 19.87 2.77
C ASN A 144 2.85 18.56 3.27
N PRO A 145 2.65 18.41 4.59
CA PRO A 145 1.94 17.25 5.10
C PRO A 145 0.47 17.27 4.67
N GLY A 146 -0.05 16.12 4.26
CA GLY A 146 -1.48 15.88 4.21
C GLY A 146 -2.05 15.59 5.61
N GLY A 147 -3.35 15.31 5.70
CA GLY A 147 -4.01 14.96 6.98
C GLY A 147 -3.49 13.68 7.65
N GLY A 148 -2.65 12.90 6.97
CA GLY A 148 -1.96 11.71 7.50
C GLY A 148 -0.46 11.89 7.75
N GLY A 149 0.07 13.12 7.63
CA GLY A 149 1.50 13.41 7.71
C GLY A 149 2.16 13.53 6.32
N LEU A 150 3.41 13.94 6.30
CA LEU A 150 4.24 13.94 5.10
C LEU A 150 4.91 12.58 4.96
N CYS A 151 4.28 11.67 4.23
CA CYS A 151 4.74 10.28 4.12
C CYS A 151 4.91 9.82 2.68
N LEU A 152 5.97 9.04 2.43
CA LEU A 152 6.15 8.27 1.21
C LEU A 152 5.50 6.89 1.42
N HIS A 153 4.35 6.68 0.80
CA HIS A 153 3.48 5.52 1.06
C HIS A 153 3.32 4.57 -0.13
N THR A 154 3.87 4.90 -1.28
CA THR A 154 3.86 4.02 -2.45
C THR A 154 5.25 3.99 -3.08
N VAL A 155 5.74 2.79 -3.32
CA VAL A 155 6.94 2.50 -4.12
C VAL A 155 6.56 1.41 -5.10
N LEU A 156 6.69 1.68 -6.40
CA LEU A 156 6.48 0.71 -7.46
C LEU A 156 7.76 0.58 -8.26
N VAL A 157 8.37 -0.60 -8.21
CA VAL A 157 9.48 -0.98 -9.07
C VAL A 157 8.90 -1.49 -10.39
N HIS A 158 9.44 -1.08 -11.53
CA HIS A 158 8.97 -1.58 -12.82
C HIS A 158 9.36 -3.07 -12.99
N PRO A 159 8.45 -3.96 -13.41
CA PRO A 159 8.67 -5.41 -13.34
C PRO A 159 9.75 -5.93 -14.29
N THR A 160 10.09 -5.21 -15.34
CA THR A 160 11.10 -5.60 -16.33
C THR A 160 12.27 -4.63 -16.45
N ASP A 161 12.24 -3.54 -15.68
CA ASP A 161 13.29 -2.51 -15.67
C ASP A 161 13.40 -1.91 -14.26
N PRO A 162 14.23 -2.50 -13.38
CA PRO A 162 14.30 -2.10 -11.97
C PRO A 162 14.86 -0.68 -11.75
N ASP A 163 15.47 -0.08 -12.77
CA ASP A 163 15.90 1.32 -12.71
C ASP A 163 14.71 2.29 -12.81
N ARG A 164 13.55 1.83 -13.32
CA ARG A 164 12.33 2.63 -13.38
C ARG A 164 11.52 2.48 -12.08
N LEU A 165 11.50 3.55 -11.31
CA LEU A 165 10.80 3.62 -10.04
C LEU A 165 9.70 4.69 -10.10
N LEU A 166 8.54 4.38 -9.50
CA LEU A 166 7.49 5.34 -9.20
C LEU A 166 7.30 5.40 -7.70
N ILE A 167 7.27 6.61 -7.16
CA ILE A 167 6.88 6.83 -5.76
C ILE A 167 5.72 7.80 -5.67
N ALA A 168 4.91 7.66 -4.61
CA ALA A 168 3.90 8.65 -4.27
C ALA A 168 4.03 9.09 -2.82
N ILE A 169 3.91 10.41 -2.63
CA ILE A 169 4.07 11.11 -1.36
C ILE A 169 2.78 11.86 -1.05
N SER A 170 2.27 11.69 0.16
CA SER A 170 1.07 12.40 0.64
C SER A 170 1.33 13.90 0.71
N ALA A 171 0.54 14.63 -0.11
CA ALA A 171 0.59 16.06 -0.37
C ALA A 171 1.91 16.57 -1.01
N ALA A 172 2.61 15.69 -1.78
CA ALA A 172 3.70 16.09 -2.67
C ALA A 172 3.52 15.54 -4.10
N GLY A 173 2.69 14.52 -4.30
CA GLY A 173 2.37 13.94 -5.60
C GLY A 173 3.20 12.70 -5.95
N VAL A 174 3.23 12.40 -7.25
CA VAL A 174 3.99 11.31 -7.86
C VAL A 174 5.34 11.81 -8.33
N TYR A 175 6.38 11.01 -8.12
CA TYR A 175 7.72 11.22 -8.67
C TYR A 175 8.20 9.95 -9.37
N LEU A 176 8.91 10.12 -10.48
CA LEU A 176 9.51 9.04 -11.28
C LEU A 176 11.03 9.15 -11.27
N SER A 177 11.69 8.01 -11.29
CA SER A 177 13.11 7.83 -11.58
C SER A 177 13.25 6.83 -12.72
N ASP A 178 14.19 7.06 -13.62
CA ASP A 178 14.54 6.17 -14.73
C ASP A 178 16.02 5.69 -14.62
N ASP A 179 16.64 5.88 -13.44
CA ASP A 179 18.06 5.59 -13.16
C ASP A 179 18.29 4.99 -11.77
N GLY A 180 17.36 4.16 -11.30
CA GLY A 180 17.47 3.45 -10.02
C GLY A 180 17.42 4.34 -8.78
N GLY A 181 16.88 5.56 -8.93
CA GLY A 181 16.78 6.54 -7.84
C GLY A 181 17.92 7.56 -7.81
N GLY A 182 18.77 7.60 -8.85
CA GLY A 182 19.85 8.58 -9.00
C GLY A 182 19.35 9.98 -9.30
N SER A 183 18.17 10.10 -9.94
CA SER A 183 17.48 11.36 -10.16
C SER A 183 15.96 11.16 -10.12
N TRP A 184 15.22 12.25 -9.85
CA TRP A 184 13.77 12.22 -9.70
C TRP A 184 13.12 13.41 -10.41
N ARG A 185 11.95 13.17 -10.99
CA ARG A 185 11.10 14.21 -11.58
C ARG A 185 9.68 14.09 -11.11
N ALA A 186 9.00 15.20 -10.87
CA ALA A 186 7.57 15.21 -10.57
C ALA A 186 6.78 14.74 -11.81
N SER A 187 5.70 13.97 -11.60
CA SER A 187 4.91 13.38 -12.68
C SER A 187 3.42 13.40 -12.35
N ASN A 188 2.82 14.57 -12.40
CA ASN A 188 1.45 14.82 -11.98
C ASN A 188 0.58 15.45 -13.07
N THR A 189 1.06 15.47 -14.33
CA THR A 189 0.33 16.06 -15.45
C THR A 189 -1.02 15.38 -15.65
N GLY A 190 -2.10 16.18 -15.62
CA GLY A 190 -3.48 15.69 -15.77
C GLY A 190 -4.24 15.46 -14.45
N ILE A 191 -3.55 15.40 -13.30
CA ILE A 191 -4.20 15.37 -11.99
C ILE A 191 -4.70 16.77 -11.65
N VAL A 192 -5.99 16.88 -11.36
CA VAL A 192 -6.63 18.14 -10.94
C VAL A 192 -6.74 18.15 -9.42
N VAL A 193 -6.44 19.29 -8.81
CA VAL A 193 -6.58 19.54 -7.36
C VAL A 193 -7.50 20.74 -7.13
N THR A 194 -8.41 20.60 -6.16
CA THR A 194 -9.38 21.65 -5.83
C THR A 194 -9.03 22.41 -4.55
N PHE A 195 -8.17 21.84 -3.72
CA PHE A 195 -7.82 22.36 -2.39
C PHE A 195 -6.56 23.25 -2.37
N LEU A 196 -5.78 23.33 -3.47
CA LEU A 196 -4.63 24.21 -3.57
C LEU A 196 -4.98 25.52 -4.26
N PRO A 197 -4.48 26.67 -3.78
CA PRO A 197 -4.63 27.95 -4.48
C PRO A 197 -3.76 27.96 -5.76
N GLY A 198 -4.27 28.61 -6.80
CA GLY A 198 -3.51 28.82 -8.05
C GLY A 198 -3.89 27.87 -9.17
N SER A 199 -2.93 27.16 -9.75
CA SER A 199 -3.18 26.24 -10.86
C SER A 199 -4.00 25.03 -10.39
N PRO A 200 -5.05 24.62 -11.12
CA PRO A 200 -5.76 23.37 -10.83
C PRO A 200 -4.92 22.12 -11.11
N SER A 201 -3.81 22.24 -11.81
CA SER A 201 -2.87 21.14 -12.11
C SER A 201 -1.43 21.62 -11.86
N PRO A 202 -1.01 21.74 -10.59
CA PRO A 202 0.37 22.12 -10.26
C PRO A 202 1.34 20.99 -10.61
N GLU A 203 2.62 21.33 -10.79
CA GLU A 203 3.69 20.36 -11.06
C GLU A 203 3.82 19.33 -9.95
N PHE A 204 3.66 19.72 -8.69
CA PHE A 204 3.68 18.86 -7.50
C PHE A 204 2.74 19.41 -6.41
N GLY A 205 2.56 18.68 -5.32
CA GLY A 205 1.67 19.06 -4.22
C GLY A 205 0.32 18.30 -4.22
N GLN A 206 0.12 17.40 -5.16
CA GLN A 206 -1.09 16.56 -5.22
C GLN A 206 -1.18 15.63 -4.01
N CYS A 207 -2.39 15.47 -3.48
CA CYS A 207 -2.66 14.54 -2.38
C CYS A 207 -2.99 13.15 -2.93
N VAL A 208 -1.96 12.45 -3.39
CA VAL A 208 -2.08 11.06 -3.85
C VAL A 208 -2.27 10.16 -2.64
N HIS A 209 -3.22 9.22 -2.72
CA HIS A 209 -3.51 8.29 -1.64
C HIS A 209 -2.89 6.92 -1.88
N LYS A 210 -2.97 6.37 -3.10
CA LYS A 210 -2.33 5.11 -3.49
C LYS A 210 -2.17 5.05 -5.01
N VAL A 211 -1.16 4.31 -5.47
CA VAL A 211 -1.00 3.92 -6.88
C VAL A 211 -0.83 2.41 -6.95
N ALA A 212 -1.52 1.78 -7.90
CA ALA A 212 -1.39 0.36 -8.23
C ALA A 212 -1.03 0.18 -9.70
N ARG A 213 -0.24 -0.85 -10.01
CA ARG A 213 0.18 -1.19 -11.37
C ARG A 213 -0.67 -2.34 -11.90
N ASP A 214 -1.11 -2.25 -13.14
CA ASP A 214 -1.73 -3.35 -13.86
C ASP A 214 -0.71 -4.49 -14.06
N ALA A 215 -1.12 -5.73 -13.85
CA ALA A 215 -0.20 -6.87 -13.91
C ALA A 215 0.17 -7.27 -15.34
N ALA A 216 -0.72 -7.01 -16.31
CA ALA A 216 -0.53 -7.39 -17.72
C ALA A 216 0.07 -6.25 -18.56
N ASP A 217 -0.18 -4.99 -18.17
CA ASP A 217 0.38 -3.80 -18.80
C ASP A 217 1.16 -2.96 -17.77
N PRO A 218 2.48 -3.10 -17.69
CA PRO A 218 3.29 -2.37 -16.73
C PRO A 218 3.25 -0.84 -16.87
N GLU A 219 2.87 -0.33 -18.03
CA GLU A 219 2.71 1.11 -18.26
C GLU A 219 1.35 1.61 -17.76
N ARG A 220 0.39 0.71 -17.53
CA ARG A 220 -0.91 1.08 -16.97
C ARG A 220 -0.88 1.12 -15.46
N LEU A 221 -1.30 2.26 -14.93
CA LEU A 221 -1.39 2.54 -13.49
C LEU A 221 -2.76 3.07 -13.12
N TYR A 222 -3.23 2.72 -11.94
CA TYR A 222 -4.45 3.24 -11.31
C TYR A 222 -4.07 4.05 -10.08
N LEU A 223 -4.65 5.22 -9.93
CA LEU A 223 -4.33 6.15 -8.86
C LEU A 223 -5.59 6.61 -8.15
N GLN A 224 -5.62 6.43 -6.83
CA GLN A 224 -6.58 7.07 -5.95
C GLN A 224 -6.00 8.41 -5.49
N HIS A 225 -6.72 9.48 -5.74
CA HIS A 225 -6.40 10.84 -5.32
C HIS A 225 -7.47 11.38 -4.35
N HIS A 226 -7.16 12.50 -3.71
CA HIS A 226 -8.10 13.22 -2.85
C HIS A 226 -9.37 13.66 -3.60
N ASP A 227 -9.22 14.17 -4.81
CA ASP A 227 -10.29 14.73 -5.63
C ASP A 227 -10.78 13.80 -6.75
N GLY A 228 -10.44 12.50 -6.72
CA GLY A 228 -10.90 11.58 -7.76
C GLY A 228 -9.98 10.38 -7.99
N ILE A 229 -10.29 9.66 -9.04
CA ILE A 229 -9.57 8.46 -9.47
C ILE A 229 -8.99 8.67 -10.87
N TYR A 230 -7.77 8.23 -11.08
CA TYR A 230 -7.02 8.49 -12.32
C TYR A 230 -6.36 7.22 -12.85
N ARG A 231 -6.11 7.21 -14.14
CA ARG A 231 -5.33 6.20 -14.85
C ARG A 231 -4.19 6.85 -15.62
N SER A 232 -3.07 6.16 -15.67
CA SER A 232 -1.97 6.42 -16.61
C SER A 232 -1.83 5.22 -17.54
N ASP A 233 -1.47 5.47 -18.80
CA ASP A 233 -1.15 4.43 -19.80
C ASP A 233 0.29 4.60 -20.34
N ASP A 234 1.12 5.40 -19.64
CA ASP A 234 2.49 5.73 -20.02
C ASP A 234 3.47 5.69 -18.83
N GLY A 235 3.23 4.76 -17.90
CA GLY A 235 4.10 4.53 -16.75
C GLY A 235 4.07 5.64 -15.69
N GLY A 236 3.00 6.44 -15.69
CA GLY A 236 2.82 7.56 -14.75
C GLY A 236 3.29 8.90 -15.30
N GLY A 237 3.60 9.01 -16.59
CA GLY A 237 3.98 10.26 -17.24
C GLY A 237 2.83 11.24 -17.31
N THR A 238 1.64 10.76 -17.67
CA THR A 238 0.40 11.53 -17.72
C THR A 238 -0.75 10.76 -17.08
N TRP A 239 -1.73 11.51 -16.53
CA TRP A 239 -2.88 10.95 -15.83
C TRP A 239 -4.19 11.45 -16.45
N VAL A 240 -5.12 10.53 -16.64
CA VAL A 240 -6.47 10.83 -17.12
C VAL A 240 -7.50 10.43 -16.08
N PRO A 241 -8.57 11.22 -15.87
CA PRO A 241 -9.62 10.84 -14.92
C PRO A 241 -10.35 9.58 -15.40
N MET A 242 -10.67 8.70 -14.47
CA MET A 242 -11.55 7.55 -14.70
C MET A 242 -13.01 7.92 -14.46
N ALA A 243 -13.93 7.04 -14.84
CA ALA A 243 -15.35 7.22 -14.57
C ALA A 243 -15.61 7.29 -13.06
N SER A 244 -16.50 8.20 -12.65
CA SER A 244 -16.90 8.34 -11.25
C SER A 244 -17.70 7.12 -10.77
N ILE A 245 -17.47 6.75 -9.51
CA ILE A 245 -18.18 5.68 -8.82
C ILE A 245 -19.40 6.21 -8.05
N GLY A 246 -20.38 6.74 -8.78
CA GLY A 246 -21.62 7.23 -8.16
C GLY A 246 -21.49 8.56 -7.41
N GLY A 247 -20.44 9.35 -7.70
CA GLY A 247 -20.21 10.67 -7.09
C GLY A 247 -19.44 10.62 -5.78
N VAL A 248 -18.93 9.45 -5.38
CA VAL A 248 -18.10 9.27 -4.19
C VAL A 248 -16.73 8.75 -4.63
N ASP A 249 -15.88 9.66 -5.12
CA ASP A 249 -14.58 9.33 -5.71
C ASP A 249 -13.43 9.47 -4.71
N PHE A 250 -13.71 9.85 -3.48
CA PHE A 250 -12.73 9.86 -2.39
C PHE A 250 -12.56 8.45 -1.82
N GLY A 251 -11.33 8.08 -1.51
CA GLY A 251 -10.96 6.83 -0.87
C GLY A 251 -9.45 6.79 -0.62
N PHE A 252 -8.97 5.72 0.00
CA PHE A 252 -7.54 5.56 0.21
C PHE A 252 -6.93 4.46 -0.65
N PRO A 253 -7.45 3.20 -0.65
CA PRO A 253 -6.82 2.11 -1.37
C PRO A 253 -7.27 2.04 -2.83
N VAL A 254 -6.35 1.63 -3.68
CA VAL A 254 -6.60 1.06 -5.00
C VAL A 254 -5.70 -0.15 -5.16
N VAL A 255 -6.23 -1.24 -5.70
CA VAL A 255 -5.45 -2.43 -6.05
C VAL A 255 -5.80 -2.88 -7.47
N ALA A 256 -4.81 -3.41 -8.19
CA ALA A 256 -5.01 -4.01 -9.50
C ALA A 256 -5.18 -5.53 -9.36
N HIS A 257 -5.88 -6.15 -10.29
CA HIS A 257 -5.96 -7.61 -10.36
C HIS A 257 -4.57 -8.19 -10.68
N PRO A 258 -4.16 -9.29 -10.03
CA PRO A 258 -2.80 -9.80 -10.16
C PRO A 258 -2.46 -10.40 -11.53
N SER A 259 -3.45 -10.74 -12.34
CA SER A 259 -3.23 -11.39 -13.66
C SER A 259 -4.12 -10.88 -14.79
N ARG A 260 -5.30 -10.28 -14.48
CA ARG A 260 -6.23 -9.82 -15.53
C ARG A 260 -5.99 -8.36 -15.86
N PRO A 261 -5.73 -8.05 -17.13
CA PRO A 261 -5.57 -6.67 -17.59
C PRO A 261 -6.84 -5.86 -17.35
N ASP A 262 -6.69 -4.54 -17.30
CA ASP A 262 -7.78 -3.58 -17.24
C ASP A 262 -8.67 -3.69 -15.99
N THR A 263 -8.23 -4.49 -15.01
CA THR A 263 -9.02 -4.83 -13.83
C THR A 263 -8.41 -4.23 -12.58
N ALA A 264 -9.20 -3.40 -11.88
CA ALA A 264 -8.81 -2.78 -10.61
C ALA A 264 -9.99 -2.69 -9.65
N TYR A 265 -9.67 -2.48 -8.36
CA TYR A 265 -10.63 -2.45 -7.28
C TYR A 265 -10.43 -1.23 -6.38
N LEU A 266 -11.52 -0.70 -5.87
CA LEU A 266 -11.57 0.44 -4.96
C LEU A 266 -12.50 0.16 -3.78
N LEU A 267 -12.23 0.84 -2.67
CA LEU A 267 -13.09 0.92 -1.49
C LEU A 267 -13.27 2.40 -1.13
N PRO A 268 -14.31 3.07 -1.66
CA PRO A 268 -14.52 4.50 -1.46
C PRO A 268 -14.96 4.83 -0.05
N LEU A 269 -14.70 6.07 0.34
CA LEU A 269 -15.10 6.66 1.62
C LEU A 269 -15.80 7.99 1.38
N GLU A 270 -16.67 8.38 2.29
CA GLU A 270 -17.34 9.67 2.26
C GLU A 270 -16.38 10.78 2.74
N GLY A 271 -15.84 11.53 1.80
CA GLY A 271 -15.09 12.76 2.04
C GLY A 271 -13.84 12.65 2.94
N ALA A 272 -13.07 13.72 2.91
CA ALA A 272 -11.79 13.80 3.60
C ALA A 272 -11.91 13.94 5.13
N GLU A 273 -13.03 14.46 5.63
CA GLU A 273 -13.22 14.71 7.07
C GLU A 273 -13.86 13.50 7.77
N TYR A 274 -14.89 12.92 7.18
CA TYR A 274 -15.64 11.82 7.79
C TYR A 274 -14.94 10.47 7.62
N ARG A 275 -14.42 10.17 6.43
CA ARG A 275 -13.60 8.98 6.10
C ARG A 275 -14.24 7.63 6.44
N CYS A 276 -15.56 7.55 6.38
CA CYS A 276 -16.29 6.31 6.54
C CYS A 276 -16.94 5.88 5.23
N THR A 277 -17.35 4.63 5.16
CA THR A 277 -18.10 4.09 4.03
C THR A 277 -19.38 4.90 3.77
N PRO A 278 -19.69 5.20 2.50
CA PRO A 278 -20.86 6.03 2.14
C PRO A 278 -22.18 5.40 2.61
N ASP A 279 -23.07 6.23 3.10
CA ASP A 279 -24.43 5.85 3.53
C ASP A 279 -24.46 4.71 4.57
N GLY A 280 -23.36 4.49 5.33
CA GLY A 280 -23.25 3.36 6.25
C GLY A 280 -23.28 2.00 5.54
N ARG A 281 -22.80 1.90 4.30
CA ARG A 281 -22.77 0.70 3.49
C ARG A 281 -21.35 0.43 3.00
N CYS A 282 -20.85 -0.77 3.22
CA CYS A 282 -19.56 -1.19 2.69
C CYS A 282 -19.75 -1.72 1.27
N THR A 283 -19.18 -1.03 0.28
CA THR A 283 -19.22 -1.44 -1.12
C THR A 283 -17.81 -1.43 -1.70
N GLY A 284 -17.35 -2.59 -2.17
CA GLY A 284 -16.22 -2.66 -3.07
C GLY A 284 -16.65 -2.29 -4.50
N TRP A 285 -15.72 -1.82 -5.30
CA TRP A 285 -15.97 -1.50 -6.70
C TRP A 285 -14.91 -2.13 -7.59
N ARG A 286 -15.35 -2.74 -8.69
CA ARG A 286 -14.46 -3.37 -9.69
C ARG A 286 -14.66 -2.73 -11.05
N THR A 287 -13.57 -2.36 -11.71
CA THR A 287 -13.52 -2.12 -13.15
C THR A 287 -12.89 -3.33 -13.85
N THR A 288 -13.32 -3.61 -15.08
CA THR A 288 -12.73 -4.59 -16.00
C THR A 288 -12.47 -3.99 -17.38
N ASP A 289 -12.51 -2.67 -17.47
CA ASP A 289 -12.38 -1.88 -18.68
C ASP A 289 -11.50 -0.64 -18.46
N ALA A 290 -10.48 -0.81 -17.61
CA ALA A 290 -9.49 0.23 -17.27
C ALA A 290 -10.13 1.53 -16.74
N GLY A 291 -11.22 1.42 -15.98
CA GLY A 291 -11.89 2.54 -15.34
C GLY A 291 -12.88 3.30 -16.21
N ALA A 292 -13.31 2.74 -17.34
CA ALA A 292 -14.39 3.30 -18.14
C ALA A 292 -15.76 3.06 -17.49
N GLY A 293 -15.90 2.01 -16.69
CA GLY A 293 -17.06 1.69 -15.89
C GLY A 293 -16.72 0.95 -14.59
N TRP A 294 -17.65 0.93 -13.64
CA TRP A 294 -17.48 0.30 -12.35
C TRP A 294 -18.67 -0.56 -11.95
N THR A 295 -18.42 -1.74 -11.40
CA THR A 295 -19.42 -2.67 -10.89
C THR A 295 -19.35 -2.70 -9.37
N PRO A 296 -20.46 -2.49 -8.63
CA PRO A 296 -20.47 -2.61 -7.18
C PRO A 296 -20.37 -4.07 -6.73
N LEU A 297 -19.62 -4.31 -5.67
CA LEU A 297 -19.41 -5.60 -5.03
C LEU A 297 -19.91 -5.50 -3.59
N THR A 298 -21.03 -6.13 -3.27
CA THR A 298 -21.71 -5.97 -1.97
C THR A 298 -22.04 -7.28 -1.27
N ASP A 299 -22.04 -8.41 -2.00
CA ASP A 299 -22.44 -9.69 -1.43
C ASP A 299 -21.52 -10.10 -0.27
N GLY A 300 -22.11 -10.31 0.92
CA GLY A 300 -21.38 -10.64 2.15
C GLY A 300 -20.73 -9.45 2.87
N LEU A 301 -20.77 -8.22 2.31
CA LEU A 301 -20.36 -7.00 3.00
C LEU A 301 -21.53 -6.38 3.78
N PRO A 302 -21.27 -5.71 4.92
CA PRO A 302 -22.34 -5.09 5.71
C PRO A 302 -22.95 -3.90 4.96
N GLN A 303 -24.30 -3.91 4.86
CA GLN A 303 -25.07 -2.93 4.08
C GLN A 303 -25.96 -2.03 4.94
N GLU A 304 -25.83 -2.09 6.27
CA GLU A 304 -26.54 -1.26 7.23
C GLU A 304 -25.60 -0.90 8.38
N ASP A 305 -25.62 0.35 8.82
CA ASP A 305 -24.87 0.90 9.94
C ASP A 305 -23.36 0.59 9.91
N ALA A 306 -22.82 0.40 8.72
CA ALA A 306 -21.41 0.05 8.51
C ALA A 306 -20.57 1.32 8.28
N HIS A 307 -20.18 2.01 9.33
CA HIS A 307 -19.33 3.21 9.29
C HIS A 307 -17.85 2.80 9.38
N LEU A 308 -17.35 2.17 8.32
CA LEU A 308 -16.02 1.59 8.27
C LEU A 308 -15.01 2.54 7.63
N THR A 309 -13.78 2.55 8.14
CA THR A 309 -12.64 3.24 7.52
C THR A 309 -11.63 2.21 7.07
N ILE A 310 -11.29 2.20 5.78
CA ILE A 310 -10.22 1.39 5.20
C ILE A 310 -9.05 2.31 4.83
N LEU A 311 -7.86 2.03 5.34
CA LEU A 311 -6.66 2.82 5.04
C LEU A 311 -6.03 2.41 3.70
N ARG A 312 -5.07 3.23 3.21
CA ARG A 312 -4.41 3.05 1.90
C ARG A 312 -3.71 1.70 1.73
N ASP A 313 -3.11 1.17 2.80
CA ASP A 313 -2.47 -0.14 2.83
C ASP A 313 -3.35 -1.21 3.50
N GLY A 314 -4.61 -0.87 3.79
CA GLY A 314 -5.60 -1.78 4.35
C GLY A 314 -6.33 -2.66 3.34
N PHE A 315 -5.92 -2.68 2.07
CA PHE A 315 -6.51 -3.48 1.00
C PHE A 315 -5.43 -4.10 0.10
N THR A 316 -5.59 -5.36 -0.28
CA THR A 316 -4.61 -6.12 -1.07
C THR A 316 -5.25 -7.26 -1.87
N THR A 317 -4.49 -7.79 -2.85
CA THR A 317 -4.76 -9.08 -3.52
C THR A 317 -3.73 -10.12 -3.09
N ASP A 318 -4.03 -11.43 -3.28
CA ASP A 318 -3.09 -12.51 -2.94
C ASP A 318 -2.23 -13.00 -4.12
N GLY A 319 -2.52 -12.60 -5.33
CA GLY A 319 -1.77 -13.03 -6.52
C GLY A 319 -2.34 -14.25 -7.24
N ASP A 320 -3.41 -14.87 -6.73
CA ASP A 320 -4.10 -15.99 -7.40
C ASP A 320 -5.09 -15.53 -8.50
N ASP A 321 -5.60 -16.45 -9.28
CA ASP A 321 -6.69 -16.27 -10.25
C ASP A 321 -7.70 -17.45 -10.10
N PRO A 322 -8.94 -17.22 -9.68
CA PRO A 322 -9.55 -15.94 -9.27
C PRO A 322 -8.81 -15.24 -8.12
N ALA A 323 -8.73 -13.91 -8.17
CA ALA A 323 -8.01 -13.14 -7.17
C ALA A 323 -8.66 -13.27 -5.79
N GLY A 324 -7.84 -13.55 -4.79
CA GLY A 324 -8.20 -13.28 -3.41
C GLY A 324 -8.05 -11.79 -3.12
N LEU A 325 -9.08 -11.19 -2.55
CA LEU A 325 -9.09 -9.79 -2.12
C LEU A 325 -9.27 -9.73 -0.60
N TYR A 326 -8.45 -8.94 0.07
CA TYR A 326 -8.48 -8.85 1.53
C TYR A 326 -8.39 -7.40 1.97
N PHE A 327 -9.32 -6.97 2.84
CA PHE A 327 -9.21 -5.66 3.46
C PHE A 327 -9.46 -5.68 4.95
N GLY A 328 -8.84 -4.74 5.64
CA GLY A 328 -9.00 -4.54 7.07
C GLY A 328 -9.50 -3.14 7.39
N THR A 329 -10.25 -3.02 8.48
CA THR A 329 -10.91 -1.79 8.90
C THR A 329 -10.27 -1.21 10.16
N ARG A 330 -10.45 0.08 10.36
CA ARG A 330 -10.04 0.76 11.60
C ARG A 330 -10.85 0.31 12.83
N SER A 331 -11.99 -0.33 12.63
CA SER A 331 -12.81 -0.93 13.70
C SER A 331 -12.38 -2.37 14.04
N GLY A 332 -11.44 -2.96 13.30
CA GLY A 332 -10.80 -4.24 13.66
C GLY A 332 -11.41 -5.47 13.01
N GLU A 333 -12.17 -5.31 11.93
CA GLU A 333 -12.63 -6.40 11.09
C GLU A 333 -11.67 -6.62 9.91
N VAL A 334 -11.54 -7.86 9.48
CA VAL A 334 -10.88 -8.26 8.24
C VAL A 334 -11.86 -9.04 7.38
N TYR A 335 -12.10 -8.56 6.17
CA TYR A 335 -12.92 -9.21 5.16
C TYR A 335 -12.04 -9.81 4.06
N GLY A 336 -12.49 -10.93 3.50
CA GLY A 336 -11.83 -11.58 2.36
C GLY A 336 -12.83 -12.11 1.35
N SER A 337 -12.43 -12.06 0.09
CA SER A 337 -13.06 -12.70 -1.06
C SER A 337 -12.05 -13.64 -1.70
N VAL A 338 -12.50 -14.70 -2.39
CA VAL A 338 -11.65 -15.64 -3.14
C VAL A 338 -12.14 -15.84 -4.59
N ASP A 339 -13.02 -14.96 -5.03
CA ASP A 339 -13.73 -15.02 -6.31
C ASP A 339 -13.80 -13.63 -6.98
N ASP A 340 -12.67 -12.93 -7.02
CA ASP A 340 -12.54 -11.58 -7.65
C ASP A 340 -13.44 -10.51 -6.99
N GLY A 341 -13.89 -10.73 -5.76
CA GLY A 341 -14.77 -9.82 -5.05
C GLY A 341 -16.27 -10.07 -5.27
N ASP A 342 -16.66 -11.11 -5.97
CA ASP A 342 -18.07 -11.43 -6.22
C ASP A 342 -18.81 -11.77 -4.92
N SER A 343 -18.13 -12.43 -3.98
CA SER A 343 -18.64 -12.64 -2.62
C SER A 343 -17.57 -12.39 -1.56
N TRP A 344 -18.00 -11.89 -0.39
CA TRP A 344 -17.13 -11.55 0.73
C TRP A 344 -17.56 -12.26 2.00
N ARG A 345 -16.59 -12.46 2.90
CA ARG A 345 -16.84 -13.00 4.23
C ARG A 345 -15.97 -12.31 5.26
N LEU A 346 -16.46 -12.25 6.48
CA LEU A 346 -15.70 -11.82 7.64
C LEU A 346 -14.70 -12.91 8.02
N LEU A 347 -13.41 -12.62 7.98
CA LEU A 347 -12.33 -13.56 8.33
C LEU A 347 -11.90 -13.40 9.79
N ALA A 348 -11.86 -12.17 10.29
CA ALA A 348 -11.52 -11.85 11.67
C ALA A 348 -12.28 -10.62 12.14
N SER A 349 -12.56 -10.55 13.43
CA SER A 349 -13.19 -9.40 14.08
C SER A 349 -12.57 -9.15 15.45
N HIS A 350 -12.86 -7.97 16.00
CA HIS A 350 -12.35 -7.54 17.31
C HIS A 350 -10.81 -7.44 17.38
N LEU A 351 -10.13 -7.31 16.25
CA LEU A 351 -8.72 -6.97 16.21
C LEU A 351 -8.52 -5.51 16.63
N PRO A 352 -7.32 -5.11 17.06
CA PRO A 352 -6.99 -3.68 17.14
C PRO A 352 -7.15 -3.01 15.78
N PRO A 353 -7.27 -1.67 15.71
CA PRO A 353 -7.42 -0.95 14.44
C PRO A 353 -6.43 -1.44 13.38
N VAL A 354 -6.93 -1.91 12.23
CA VAL A 354 -6.07 -2.40 11.14
C VAL A 354 -5.44 -1.22 10.43
N LEU A 355 -4.14 -1.32 10.16
CA LEU A 355 -3.31 -0.29 9.54
C LEU A 355 -2.81 -0.72 8.16
N SER A 356 -2.48 -2.01 8.00
CA SER A 356 -2.01 -2.59 6.74
C SER A 356 -2.46 -4.05 6.58
N VAL A 357 -2.64 -4.47 5.33
CA VAL A 357 -2.93 -5.86 4.95
C VAL A 357 -2.07 -6.22 3.75
N ARG A 358 -1.44 -7.40 3.78
CA ARG A 358 -0.75 -7.98 2.61
C ARG A 358 -1.04 -9.47 2.55
N ALA A 359 -1.29 -9.97 1.35
CA ALA A 359 -1.58 -11.38 1.12
C ALA A 359 -0.71 -11.94 0.00
N ALA A 360 -0.32 -13.19 0.12
CA ALA A 360 0.33 -13.95 -0.95
C ALA A 360 0.17 -15.45 -0.71
N PRO A 361 0.23 -16.27 -1.79
CA PRO A 361 0.40 -17.71 -1.65
C PRO A 361 1.81 -18.01 -1.12
N VAL A 362 1.88 -18.90 -0.14
CA VAL A 362 3.14 -19.37 0.44
C VAL A 362 3.17 -20.89 0.49
N GLY A 363 4.35 -21.49 0.32
CA GLY A 363 4.52 -22.93 0.49
C GLY A 363 4.28 -23.32 1.94
N THR A 364 3.54 -24.43 2.17
CA THR A 364 3.54 -25.06 3.51
C THR A 364 4.90 -25.73 3.69
N GLY A 365 5.68 -25.30 4.67
CA GLY A 365 6.97 -25.88 5.00
C GLY A 365 6.93 -27.36 5.34
#